data_b2ecc046f21b7dce2959b4468be9241d
#
_entry.id   b2ecc046f21b7dce2959b4468be9241d
#
_cell.length_a   1.000
_cell.length_b   1.000
_cell.length_c   1.000
_cell.angle_alpha   90.00
_cell.angle_beta   90.00
_cell.angle_gamma   90.00
#
_symmetry.space_group_name_H-M   'P 1'
#
loop_
_entity.id
_entity.type
_entity.pdbx_description
1 polymer ?
#
loop_
_entity_poly.entity_id
_entity_poly.type
_entity_poly.pdbx_seq_one_letter_code
_entity_poly.pdbx_strand_id
1 'polypeptide(L)' 'MSNILSSLGEKEIKLICKEMAMTKETLFELDEDGIMEVYDVILDVELEEDMKNPSKMSERGMIAANILAVIGE' A
#
# COMPACT_ATOMS: atom_id res chain seq x y z
N MET A 1 3.77 19.17 -0.22
CA MET A 1 2.60 18.90 0.63
C MET A 1 2.38 17.41 0.74
N SER A 2 2.23 16.89 1.95
CA SER A 2 1.97 15.47 2.11
C SER A 2 0.52 15.12 1.76
N ASN A 3 0.31 13.88 1.31
CA ASN A 3 -1.00 13.39 0.98
C ASN A 3 -1.50 12.42 2.06
N ILE A 4 -2.61 11.76 1.80
CA ILE A 4 -3.21 10.82 2.76
C ILE A 4 -2.23 9.71 3.17
N LEU A 5 -1.27 9.38 2.33
CA LEU A 5 -0.29 8.34 2.61
C LEU A 5 0.66 8.72 3.74
N SER A 6 0.75 9.99 4.09
CA SER A 6 1.59 10.44 5.19
C SER A 6 1.12 9.91 6.55
N SER A 7 -0.12 9.44 6.65
CA SER A 7 -0.67 8.87 7.88
C SER A 7 -0.30 7.40 8.07
N LEU A 8 0.31 6.78 7.06
CA LEU A 8 0.70 5.37 7.13
C LEU A 8 1.93 5.17 8.02
N GLY A 9 2.01 3.98 8.60
CA GLY A 9 3.18 3.58 9.36
C GLY A 9 4.38 3.28 8.47
N GLU A 10 5.53 3.10 9.09
CA GLU A 10 6.78 2.85 8.38
C GLU A 10 6.74 1.59 7.53
N LYS A 11 6.14 0.51 8.04
CA LYS A 11 6.04 -0.76 7.31
C LYS A 11 5.21 -0.62 6.05
N GLU A 12 4.11 0.10 6.13
CA GLU A 12 3.22 0.34 4.99
C GLU A 12 3.92 1.16 3.92
N ILE A 13 4.62 2.22 4.35
CA ILE A 13 5.37 3.06 3.43
C ILE A 13 6.46 2.26 2.72
N LYS A 14 7.18 1.42 3.45
CA LYS A 14 8.21 0.58 2.87
C LYS A 14 7.65 -0.37 1.82
N LEU A 15 6.50 -0.97 2.10
CA LEU A 15 5.88 -1.89 1.15
C LEU A 15 5.51 -1.17 -0.14
N ILE A 16 4.89 0.00 -0.04
CA ILE A 16 4.51 0.77 -1.22
C ILE A 16 5.74 1.17 -2.04
N CYS A 17 6.76 1.68 -1.38
CA CYS A 17 7.98 2.11 -2.07
C CYS A 17 8.64 0.95 -2.80
N LYS A 18 8.63 -0.23 -2.20
CA LYS A 18 9.18 -1.43 -2.83
C LYS A 18 8.36 -1.86 -4.05
N GLU A 19 7.04 -1.90 -3.90
CA GLU A 19 6.17 -2.37 -4.98
C GLU A 19 6.08 -1.37 -6.13
N MET A 20 6.13 -0.08 -5.82
CA MET A 20 6.04 0.98 -6.83
C MET A 20 7.41 1.43 -7.35
N ALA A 21 8.50 0.93 -6.76
CA ALA A 21 9.87 1.30 -7.11
C ALA A 21 10.09 2.81 -7.05
N MET A 22 9.63 3.44 -5.98
CA MET A 22 9.76 4.89 -5.78
C MET A 22 10.30 5.23 -4.40
N THR A 23 10.70 6.48 -4.21
CA THR A 23 11.18 6.96 -2.93
C THR A 23 10.02 7.46 -2.07
N LYS A 24 10.27 7.61 -0.77
CA LYS A 24 9.29 8.15 0.16
C LYS A 24 8.85 9.56 -0.22
N GLU A 25 9.79 10.39 -0.66
CA GLU A 25 9.49 11.75 -1.10
C GLU A 25 8.53 11.77 -2.28
N THR A 26 8.79 10.91 -3.27
CA THR A 26 7.92 10.77 -4.44
C THR A 26 6.53 10.31 -4.01
N LEU A 27 6.49 9.35 -3.08
CA LEU A 27 5.22 8.82 -2.58
C LEU A 27 4.34 9.93 -1.99
N PHE A 28 4.93 10.81 -1.18
CA PHE A 28 4.17 11.87 -0.52
C PHE A 28 3.79 13.03 -1.43
N GLU A 29 4.28 13.02 -2.67
CA GLU A 29 3.95 14.03 -3.67
C GLU A 29 2.94 13.54 -4.70
N LEU A 30 2.48 12.28 -4.60
CA LEU A 30 1.51 11.73 -5.53
C LEU A 30 0.18 12.49 -5.49
N ASP A 31 -0.39 12.68 -6.67
CA ASP A 31 -1.75 13.22 -6.81
C ASP A 31 -2.77 12.09 -6.68
N GLU A 32 -4.05 12.40 -6.92
CA GLU A 32 -5.11 11.41 -6.81
C GLU A 32 -4.89 10.22 -7.74
N ASP A 33 -4.46 10.47 -8.97
CA ASP A 33 -4.21 9.40 -9.94
C ASP A 33 -3.09 8.50 -9.47
N GLY A 34 -2.02 9.08 -8.91
CA GLY A 34 -0.92 8.30 -8.36
C GLY A 34 -1.35 7.47 -7.16
N ILE A 35 -2.19 8.02 -6.32
CA ILE A 35 -2.73 7.29 -5.15
C ILE A 35 -3.60 6.13 -5.61
N MET A 36 -4.38 6.31 -6.66
CA MET A 36 -5.21 5.23 -7.21
C MET A 36 -4.34 4.10 -7.78
N GLU A 37 -3.21 4.43 -8.37
CA GLU A 37 -2.27 3.41 -8.83
C GLU A 37 -1.70 2.62 -7.66
N VAL A 38 -1.37 3.30 -6.56
CA VAL A 38 -0.92 2.64 -5.35
C VAL A 38 -2.00 1.68 -4.85
N TYR A 39 -3.23 2.14 -4.83
CA TYR A 39 -4.36 1.30 -4.40
C TYR A 39 -4.44 0.02 -5.23
N ASP A 40 -4.38 0.14 -6.56
CA ASP A 40 -4.47 -1.01 -7.46
C ASP A 40 -3.31 -1.99 -7.24
N VAL A 41 -2.08 -1.48 -7.11
CA VAL A 41 -0.92 -2.33 -6.88
C VAL A 41 -1.02 -3.05 -5.54
N ILE A 42 -1.41 -2.34 -4.50
CA ILE A 42 -1.52 -2.93 -3.16
C ILE A 42 -2.69 -3.92 -3.09
N LEU A 43 -3.77 -3.65 -3.81
CA LEU A 43 -4.87 -4.60 -3.89
C LEU A 43 -4.41 -5.93 -4.49
N ASP A 44 -3.59 -5.88 -5.54
CA ASP A 44 -3.00 -7.07 -6.13
C ASP A 44 -2.11 -7.82 -5.13
N VAL A 45 -1.35 -7.09 -4.32
CA VAL A 45 -0.51 -7.69 -3.28
C VAL A 45 -1.38 -8.44 -2.27
N GLU A 46 -2.46 -7.83 -1.82
CA GLU A 46 -3.36 -8.46 -0.86
C GLU A 46 -3.99 -9.72 -1.43
N LEU A 47 -4.47 -9.65 -2.66
CA LEU A 47 -5.09 -10.80 -3.32
C LEU A 47 -4.09 -11.94 -3.51
N GLU A 48 -2.86 -11.61 -3.91
CA GLU A 48 -1.82 -12.61 -4.09
C GLU A 48 -1.48 -13.31 -2.79
N GLU A 49 -1.34 -12.55 -1.70
CA GLU A 49 -1.04 -13.14 -0.39
C GLU A 49 -2.21 -13.98 0.13
N ASP A 50 -3.43 -13.56 -0.14
CA ASP A 50 -4.62 -14.29 0.24
C ASP A 50 -4.69 -15.64 -0.47
N MET A 51 -4.31 -15.67 -1.74
CA MET A 51 -4.28 -16.92 -2.52
C MET A 51 -3.20 -17.87 -2.04
N LYS A 52 -2.07 -17.35 -1.61
CA LYS A 52 -0.97 -18.17 -1.08
C LYS A 52 -1.28 -18.74 0.30
N ASN A 53 -2.01 -17.97 1.11
CA ASN A 53 -2.29 -18.34 2.50
C ASN A 53 -3.78 -18.16 2.81
N PRO A 54 -4.66 -19.01 2.23
CA PRO A 54 -6.11 -18.80 2.34
C PRO A 54 -6.67 -18.96 3.76
N SER A 55 -5.95 -19.63 4.64
CA SER A 55 -6.42 -19.85 6.02
C SER A 55 -5.76 -18.93 7.04
N LYS A 56 -4.77 -18.13 6.60
CA LYS A 56 -3.99 -17.31 7.51
C LYS A 56 -3.41 -16.12 6.76
N MET A 57 -3.71 -14.92 7.22
CA MET A 57 -3.17 -13.71 6.60
C MET A 57 -1.70 -13.54 6.95
N SER A 58 -0.86 -13.35 5.94
CA SER A 58 0.56 -13.10 6.15
C SER A 58 0.78 -11.67 6.64
N GLU A 59 1.97 -11.40 7.17
CA GLU A 59 2.32 -10.03 7.60
C GLU A 59 2.21 -9.05 6.43
N ARG A 60 2.69 -9.46 5.24
CA ARG A 60 2.61 -8.65 4.03
C ARG A 60 1.16 -8.36 3.66
N GLY A 61 0.30 -9.37 3.77
CA GLY A 61 -1.13 -9.21 3.52
C GLY A 61 -1.80 -8.25 4.49
N MET A 62 -1.43 -8.32 5.76
CA MET A 62 -1.95 -7.41 6.79
C MET A 62 -1.53 -5.96 6.52
N ILE A 63 -0.27 -5.77 6.13
CA ILE A 63 0.24 -4.44 5.80
C ILE A 63 -0.53 -3.88 4.60
N ALA A 64 -0.73 -4.70 3.57
CA ALA A 64 -1.49 -4.29 2.39
C ALA A 64 -2.92 -3.92 2.77
N ALA A 65 -3.57 -4.71 3.61
CA ALA A 65 -4.94 -4.43 4.06
C ALA A 65 -5.02 -3.09 4.79
N ASN A 66 -4.05 -2.78 5.63
CA ASN A 66 -4.01 -1.51 6.34
C ASN A 66 -3.88 -0.32 5.38
N ILE A 67 -3.06 -0.46 4.34
CA ILE A 67 -2.91 0.57 3.32
C ILE A 67 -4.24 0.79 2.60
N LEU A 68 -4.90 -0.28 2.19
CA LEU A 68 -6.17 -0.19 1.49
C LEU A 68 -7.24 0.47 2.34
N ALA A 69 -7.24 0.19 3.64
CA ALA A 69 -8.21 0.80 4.56
C ALA A 69 -8.03 2.33 4.63
N VAL A 70 -6.79 2.79 4.62
CA VAL A 70 -6.50 4.22 4.66
C VAL A 70 -6.91 4.90 3.35
N ILE A 71 -6.54 4.31 2.20
CA ILE A 71 -6.84 4.90 0.90
C ILE A 71 -8.32 4.79 0.55
N GLY A 72 -8.94 3.69 0.92
CA GLY A 72 -10.30 3.39 0.54
C GLY A 72 -11.39 4.06 1.36
N GLU A 73 -11.02 4.81 2.37
CA GLU A 73 -11.99 5.51 3.21
C GLU A 73 -12.57 6.77 2.56
#